data_c1aff3c0d3ddaf2e44b8dbd19f99f611
#
_entry.id   c1aff3c0d3ddaf2e44b8dbd19f99f611
#
_cell.length_a   1.000
_cell.length_b   1.000
_cell.length_c   1.000
_cell.angle_alpha   90.00
_cell.angle_beta   90.00
_cell.angle_gamma   90.00
#
_symmetry.space_group_name_H-M   'P 1'
#
loop_
_entity.id
_entity.type
_entity.pdbx_description
1 polymer ?
#
loop_
_entity_poly.entity_id
_entity_poly.type
_entity_poly.pdbx_seq_one_letter_code
_entity_poly.pdbx_strand_id
1 'polypeptide(L)'
;MSDIKKLLTKHQQLNQLDMVKVTSHVQRQNDDWVLNTIMLEGYDVPFQYTRRKVYKSLAGGCVNLTFYPESKSIAGTDFEIMKVVRIRRS
;
A
#
# COMPACT_ATOMS: atom_id res chain seq x y z
N MET A 1 -21.53 -1.22 -17.19
CA MET A 1 -20.54 -2.06 -17.90
C MET A 1 -19.30 -1.29 -18.25
N SER A 2 -19.45 -0.13 -18.85
CA SER A 2 -18.30 0.68 -19.22
C SER A 2 -17.48 1.12 -18.01
N ASP A 3 -18.11 1.35 -16.88
CA ASP A 3 -17.42 1.79 -15.66
C ASP A 3 -16.49 0.71 -15.12
N ILE A 4 -16.93 -0.54 -15.21
CA ILE A 4 -16.11 -1.65 -14.76
C ILE A 4 -14.88 -1.80 -15.67
N LYS A 5 -15.07 -1.65 -16.96
CA LYS A 5 -13.97 -1.70 -17.91
C LYS A 5 -12.98 -0.58 -17.67
N LYS A 6 -13.47 0.62 -17.39
CA LYS A 6 -12.61 1.76 -17.09
C LYS A 6 -11.81 1.53 -15.82
N LEU A 7 -12.44 0.98 -14.80
CA LEU A 7 -11.76 0.65 -13.56
C LEU A 7 -10.68 -0.39 -13.79
N LEU A 8 -11.00 -1.44 -14.51
CA LEU A 8 -10.03 -2.48 -14.82
C LEU A 8 -8.87 -1.94 -15.65
N THR A 9 -9.17 -1.04 -16.58
CA THR A 9 -8.11 -0.42 -17.38
C THR A 9 -7.21 0.46 -16.52
N LYS A 10 -7.82 1.26 -15.62
CA LYS A 10 -7.06 2.10 -14.71
C LYS A 10 -6.20 1.29 -13.76
N HIS A 11 -6.70 0.14 -13.32
CA HIS A 11 -6.04 -0.69 -12.33
C HIS A 11 -5.56 -2.01 -12.94
N GLN A 12 -5.29 -1.99 -14.25
CA GLN A 12 -4.81 -3.20 -14.93
C GLN A 12 -3.49 -3.69 -14.38
N GLN A 13 -2.81 -2.84 -13.60
CA GLN A 13 -1.54 -3.19 -12.97
C GLN A 13 -1.71 -3.62 -11.52
N LEU A 14 -2.91 -4.03 -11.15
CA LEU A 14 -3.12 -4.62 -9.84
C LEU A 14 -2.28 -5.87 -9.69
N ASN A 15 -1.53 -5.91 -8.61
CA ASN A 15 -0.64 -7.01 -8.31
C ASN A 15 -0.99 -7.59 -6.96
N GLN A 16 -0.74 -8.86 -6.78
CA GLN A 16 -0.96 -9.51 -5.52
C GLN A 16 0.32 -10.16 -5.03
N LEU A 17 0.60 -10.00 -3.74
CA LEU A 17 1.69 -10.67 -3.06
C LEU A 17 1.13 -11.46 -1.90
N ASP A 18 1.59 -12.70 -1.75
CA ASP A 18 1.14 -13.56 -0.67
C ASP A 18 2.33 -13.92 0.21
N MET A 19 2.09 -13.93 1.51
CA MET A 19 3.07 -14.36 2.51
C MET A 19 4.39 -13.60 2.40
N VAL A 20 4.30 -12.30 2.18
CA VAL A 20 5.49 -11.47 2.11
C VAL A 20 5.76 -10.85 3.47
N LYS A 21 7.02 -10.83 3.87
CA LYS A 21 7.41 -10.33 5.19
C LYS A 21 7.44 -8.81 5.23
N VAL A 22 6.87 -8.25 6.27
CA VAL A 22 6.91 -6.82 6.52
C VAL A 22 8.15 -6.52 7.36
N THR A 23 9.05 -5.71 6.82
CA THR A 23 10.28 -5.36 7.51
C THR A 23 10.15 -4.10 8.34
N SER A 24 9.16 -3.25 8.00
CA SER A 24 8.96 -1.98 8.70
C SER A 24 7.51 -1.57 8.56
N HIS A 25 6.96 -0.95 9.59
CA HIS A 25 5.58 -0.45 9.57
C HIS A 25 5.53 0.85 10.36
N VAL A 26 5.27 1.95 9.67
CA VAL A 26 5.15 3.28 10.26
C VAL A 26 3.71 3.73 10.14
N GLN A 27 3.14 4.21 11.24
CA GLN A 27 1.78 4.72 11.27
C GLN A 27 1.82 6.19 11.68
N ARG A 28 1.26 7.06 10.84
CA ARG A 28 1.22 8.49 11.11
C ARG A 28 -0.21 8.98 11.15
N GLN A 29 -0.57 9.60 12.27
CA GLN A 29 -1.88 10.22 12.41
C GLN A 29 -1.92 11.49 11.58
N ASN A 30 -2.95 11.62 10.75
CA ASN A 30 -3.16 12.80 9.90
C ASN A 30 -4.65 13.12 9.91
N ASP A 31 -5.05 14.06 10.76
CA ASP A 31 -6.45 14.41 10.97
C ASP A 31 -7.25 13.17 11.39
N ASP A 32 -8.24 12.79 10.59
CA ASP A 32 -9.11 11.64 10.90
C ASP A 32 -8.56 10.32 10.38
N TRP A 33 -7.40 10.35 9.75
CA TRP A 33 -6.85 9.18 9.11
C TRP A 33 -5.47 8.84 9.63
N VAL A 34 -5.14 7.57 9.56
CA VAL A 34 -3.79 7.09 9.88
C VAL A 34 -3.17 6.61 8.57
N LEU A 35 -2.09 7.25 8.17
CA LEU A 35 -1.33 6.82 7.00
C LEU A 35 -0.37 5.72 7.42
N ASN A 36 -0.49 4.57 6.80
CA ASN A 36 0.36 3.43 7.04
C ASN A 36 1.36 3.29 5.92
N THR A 37 2.64 3.20 6.27
CA THR A 37 3.70 2.96 5.31
C THR A 37 4.43 1.70 5.74
N ILE A 38 4.46 0.71 4.88
CA ILE A 38 5.16 -0.52 5.16
C ILE A 38 6.24 -0.77 4.13
N MET A 39 7.31 -1.40 4.58
CA MET A 39 8.37 -1.89 3.69
C MET A 39 8.31 -3.40 3.70
N LEU A 40 8.49 -3.99 2.54
CA LEU A 40 8.43 -5.42 2.38
C LEU A 40 9.81 -5.97 2.01
N GLU A 41 10.10 -7.16 2.51
CA GLU A 41 11.37 -7.82 2.20
C GLU A 41 11.49 -8.05 0.69
N GLY A 42 12.61 -7.62 0.13
CA GLY A 42 12.87 -7.75 -1.29
C GLY A 42 12.37 -6.60 -2.14
N TYR A 43 11.77 -5.58 -1.53
CA TYR A 43 11.23 -4.44 -2.25
C TYR A 43 11.81 -3.14 -1.72
N ASP A 44 12.19 -2.25 -2.64
CA ASP A 44 12.82 -0.98 -2.30
C ASP A 44 11.85 0.20 -2.27
N VAL A 45 10.58 -0.05 -2.54
CA VAL A 45 9.58 1.02 -2.59
C VAL A 45 8.61 0.89 -1.43
N PRO A 46 8.08 2.02 -0.91
CA PRO A 46 7.11 1.95 0.17
C PRO A 46 5.74 1.52 -0.34
N PHE A 47 5.03 0.78 0.50
CA PHE A 47 3.65 0.39 0.28
C PHE A 47 2.79 1.19 1.24
N GLN A 48 1.79 1.91 0.75
CA GLN A 48 0.99 2.82 1.58
C GLN A 48 -0.50 2.53 1.52
N TYR A 49 -1.15 2.72 2.65
CA TYR A 49 -2.60 2.62 2.77
C TYR A 49 -3.06 3.43 3.96
N THR A 50 -4.37 3.74 4.02
CA THR A 50 -4.93 4.53 5.12
C THR A 50 -5.93 3.70 5.91
N ARG A 51 -6.05 4.03 7.20
CA ARG A 51 -7.01 3.45 8.12
C ARG A 51 -7.55 4.56 9.01
N ARG A 52 -8.67 4.32 9.66
CA ARG A 52 -9.24 5.29 10.59
C ARG A 52 -8.63 5.19 11.98
N LYS A 53 -8.02 4.06 12.29
CA LYS A 53 -7.44 3.79 13.60
C LYS A 53 -6.00 3.33 13.45
N VAL A 54 -5.27 3.45 14.56
CA VAL A 54 -3.97 2.81 14.67
C VAL A 54 -4.21 1.34 15.02
N TYR A 55 -3.64 0.45 14.24
CA TYR A 55 -3.72 -0.98 14.49
C TYR A 55 -2.36 -1.51 14.93
N LYS A 56 -2.35 -2.73 15.43
CA LYS A 56 -1.12 -3.38 15.82
C LYS A 56 -0.15 -3.42 14.64
N SER A 57 1.12 -3.14 14.90
CA SER A 57 2.15 -3.16 13.86
C SER A 57 2.22 -4.52 13.17
N LEU A 58 2.41 -4.47 11.85
CA LEU A 58 2.59 -5.67 11.06
C LEU A 58 4.06 -6.06 10.92
N ALA A 59 4.97 -5.22 11.41
CA ALA A 59 6.39 -5.47 11.29
C ALA A 59 6.77 -6.82 11.88
N GLY A 60 7.56 -7.58 11.13
CA GLY A 60 7.99 -8.91 11.54
C GLY A 60 7.05 -10.04 11.14
N GLY A 61 5.85 -9.71 10.69
CA GLY A 61 4.89 -10.70 10.25
C GLY A 61 4.80 -10.79 8.74
N CYS A 62 4.05 -11.75 8.25
CA CYS A 62 3.79 -11.90 6.82
C CYS A 62 2.38 -11.44 6.50
N VAL A 63 2.21 -10.89 5.31
CA VAL A 63 0.92 -10.36 4.86
C VAL A 63 0.63 -10.79 3.43
N ASN A 64 -0.66 -10.76 3.11
CA ASN A 64 -1.13 -10.90 1.74
C ASN A 64 -1.71 -9.55 1.35
N LEU A 65 -1.35 -9.02 0.21
CA LEU A 65 -1.82 -7.70 -0.19
C LEU A 65 -2.03 -7.60 -1.69
N THR A 66 -2.91 -6.68 -2.05
CA THR A 66 -3.17 -6.29 -3.43
C THR A 66 -2.82 -4.82 -3.56
N PHE A 67 -2.09 -4.45 -4.59
CA PHE A 67 -1.57 -3.09 -4.74
C PHE A 67 -1.38 -2.73 -6.20
N TYR A 68 -1.18 -1.45 -6.44
CA TYR A 68 -0.81 -0.94 -7.76
C TYR A 68 0.18 0.20 -7.61
N PRO A 69 1.05 0.40 -8.61
CA PRO A 69 2.01 1.51 -8.54
C PRO A 69 1.31 2.86 -8.73
N GLU A 70 1.79 3.85 -7.99
CA GLU A 70 1.28 5.21 -8.07
C GLU A 70 2.45 6.17 -7.93
N SER A 71 2.41 7.24 -8.71
CA SER A 71 3.42 8.30 -8.62
C SER A 71 2.86 9.46 -7.82
N LYS A 72 3.64 9.96 -6.88
CA LYS A 72 3.30 11.16 -6.11
C LYS A 72 4.33 12.23 -6.39
N SER A 73 3.85 13.44 -6.67
CA SER A 73 4.72 14.58 -6.87
C SER A 73 4.78 15.39 -5.56
N ILE A 74 5.97 15.51 -5.01
CA ILE A 74 6.19 16.27 -3.77
C ILE A 74 7.33 17.23 -4.03
N ALA A 75 7.05 18.53 -3.89
CA ALA A 75 8.03 19.59 -4.07
C ALA A 75 8.77 19.48 -5.43
N GLY A 76 8.04 19.13 -6.48
CA GLY A 76 8.61 19.03 -7.83
C GLY A 76 9.35 17.75 -8.12
N THR A 77 9.38 16.82 -7.18
CA THR A 77 10.02 15.52 -7.37
C THR A 77 8.97 14.43 -7.39
N ASP A 78 9.07 13.54 -8.35
CA ASP A 78 8.15 12.42 -8.45
C ASP A 78 8.68 11.23 -7.68
N PHE A 79 7.82 10.68 -6.82
CA PHE A 79 8.13 9.49 -6.03
C PHE A 79 7.19 8.38 -6.42
N GLU A 80 7.74 7.19 -6.53
CA GLU A 80 6.94 6.00 -6.77
C GLU A 80 6.59 5.35 -5.45
N ILE A 81 5.30 5.06 -5.28
CA ILE A 81 4.82 4.28 -4.15
C ILE A 81 3.93 3.17 -4.65
N MET A 82 3.73 2.15 -3.82
CA MET A 82 2.76 1.10 -4.11
C MET A 82 1.53 1.36 -3.27
N LYS A 83 0.42 1.66 -3.94
CA LYS A 83 -0.85 1.93 -3.26
C LYS A 83 -1.53 0.60 -2.94
N VAL A 84 -1.67 0.32 -1.64
CA VAL A 84 -2.30 -0.92 -1.19
C VAL A 84 -3.81 -0.72 -1.15
N VAL A 85 -4.53 -1.58 -1.86
CA VAL A 85 -5.99 -1.53 -1.87
C VAL A 85 -6.59 -2.58 -0.96
N ARG A 86 -5.83 -3.61 -0.62
CA ARG A 86 -6.26 -4.65 0.30
C ARG A 86 -5.04 -5.27 0.96
N ILE A 87 -5.11 -5.45 2.27
CA ILE A 87 -4.04 -6.08 3.03
C ILE A 87 -4.61 -6.86 4.20
N ARG A 88 -4.05 -8.02 4.47
CA ARG A 88 -4.45 -8.84 5.60
C ARG A 88 -3.28 -9.71 6.02
N ARG A 89 -3.28 -10.10 7.29
CA ARG A 89 -2.27 -11.02 7.80
C ARG A 89 -2.40 -12.38 7.13
N SER A 90 -1.26 -12.89 6.83
CA SER A 90 -1.16 -14.22 6.25
C SER A 90 -1.21 -15.26 7.34
#